data_7a483d2a56f102337f83461c7704d500
#
_entry.id   7a483d2a56f102337f83461c7704d500
#
_cell.length_a   1.000
_cell.length_b   1.000
_cell.length_c   1.000
_cell.angle_alpha   90.00
_cell.angle_beta   90.00
_cell.angle_gamma   90.00
#
_symmetry.space_group_name_H-M   'P 1'
#
loop_
_entity.id
_entity.type
_entity.pdbx_description
1 polymer ?
#
loop_
_entity_poly.entity_id
_entity_poly.type
_entity_poly.pdbx_seq_one_letter_code
_entity_poly.pdbx_strand_id
1 'polypeptide(L)'
;MIHRRQPTRNRTGWTSNVPNELTQCFIAYSKSVSRPVLDIGAAFGVATIPALAAGATVLANDSDPGHLASLEELTPPLLRPQLQLLPGRFPHDFDIPAQSLAAVHASNVLHFLTGDELMAGFQLMARWLAPGGRLFVQAGTPYQQPFAAFVPVYEARVAAGELWPGWVEDARAISTHRKLNQIPRSLHLLDEAVLNRLVTLAGLQVERVWTYRRHDLPRSMHLDGREGVGLIAYT
;
A
#
# COMPACT_ATOMS: atom_id res chain seq x y z
N MET A 1 -17.33 12.82 8.28
CA MET A 1 -17.15 11.43 8.75
C MET A 1 -16.02 11.38 9.76
N ILE A 2 -16.20 10.70 10.91
CA ILE A 2 -15.13 10.57 11.91
C ILE A 2 -14.19 9.47 11.41
N HIS A 3 -12.91 9.81 11.20
CA HIS A 3 -11.86 8.82 10.91
C HIS A 3 -11.73 7.85 12.09
N ARG A 4 -12.15 6.61 11.91
CA ARG A 4 -11.92 5.54 12.87
C ARG A 4 -10.87 4.61 12.31
N ARG A 5 -9.84 4.33 13.10
CA ARG A 5 -8.87 3.28 12.82
C ARG A 5 -9.22 2.05 13.64
N GLN A 6 -9.16 0.90 13.01
CA GLN A 6 -9.36 -0.38 13.67
C GLN A 6 -8.12 -1.27 13.46
N PRO A 7 -7.76 -2.12 14.43
CA PRO A 7 -6.69 -3.07 14.25
C PRO A 7 -7.06 -4.08 13.16
N THR A 8 -6.08 -4.52 12.41
CA THR A 8 -6.22 -5.64 11.47
C THR A 8 -6.41 -6.95 12.26
N ARG A 9 -7.10 -7.96 11.69
CA ARG A 9 -7.34 -9.24 12.35
C ARG A 9 -6.04 -9.98 12.69
N ASN A 10 -5.08 -9.95 11.77
CA ASN A 10 -3.76 -10.55 11.93
C ASN A 10 -2.82 -9.75 12.84
N ARG A 11 -3.28 -8.63 13.41
CA ARG A 11 -2.50 -7.76 14.31
C ARG A 11 -1.20 -7.24 13.69
N THR A 12 -1.15 -7.11 12.36
CA THR A 12 0.01 -6.54 11.65
C THR A 12 -0.07 -5.03 11.49
N GLY A 13 -1.16 -4.41 11.95
CA GLY A 13 -1.31 -2.96 11.85
C GLY A 13 -2.74 -2.48 12.08
N TRP A 14 -3.05 -1.35 11.43
CA TRP A 14 -4.31 -0.64 11.59
C TRP A 14 -4.81 -0.21 10.21
N THR A 15 -6.09 -0.39 9.96
CA THR A 15 -6.74 0.15 8.77
C THR A 15 -7.63 1.33 9.12
N SER A 16 -7.80 2.26 8.17
CA SER A 16 -8.78 3.35 8.26
C SER A 16 -10.13 2.88 7.71
N ASN A 17 -11.21 3.49 8.16
CA ASN A 17 -12.55 3.29 7.59
C ASN A 17 -12.88 4.32 6.49
N VAL A 18 -11.94 5.20 6.15
CA VAL A 18 -12.12 6.27 5.15
C VAL A 18 -10.97 6.20 4.15
N PRO A 19 -11.27 6.17 2.83
CA PRO A 19 -10.26 6.27 1.79
C PRO A 19 -9.46 7.56 1.91
N ASN A 20 -8.13 7.46 1.82
CA ASN A 20 -7.26 8.62 1.68
C ASN A 20 -7.28 9.18 0.25
N GLU A 21 -6.56 10.29 -0.02
CA GLU A 21 -6.51 10.93 -1.34
C GLU A 21 -6.11 9.96 -2.45
N LEU A 22 -5.03 9.19 -2.26
CA LEU A 22 -4.56 8.22 -3.24
C LEU A 22 -5.60 7.12 -3.53
N THR A 23 -6.20 6.58 -2.47
CA THR A 23 -7.27 5.57 -2.60
C THR A 23 -8.49 6.16 -3.31
N GLN A 24 -8.81 7.44 -3.09
CA GLN A 24 -9.87 8.14 -3.83
C GLN A 24 -9.53 8.27 -5.32
N CYS A 25 -8.27 8.57 -5.68
CA CYS A 25 -7.80 8.58 -7.06
C CYS A 25 -7.96 7.19 -7.71
N PHE A 26 -7.59 6.11 -7.02
CA PHE A 26 -7.80 4.74 -7.48
C PHE A 26 -9.30 4.44 -7.72
N ILE A 27 -10.17 4.76 -6.76
CA ILE A 27 -11.63 4.56 -6.90
C ILE A 27 -12.19 5.34 -8.08
N ALA A 28 -11.79 6.60 -8.24
CA ALA A 28 -12.21 7.43 -9.37
C ALA A 28 -11.75 6.87 -10.72
N TYR A 29 -10.50 6.41 -10.80
CA TYR A 29 -9.96 5.76 -11.99
C TYR A 29 -10.69 4.45 -12.31
N SER A 30 -10.99 3.65 -11.29
CA SER A 30 -11.71 2.38 -11.42
C SER A 30 -13.08 2.51 -12.08
N LYS A 31 -13.74 3.65 -11.92
CA LYS A 31 -15.04 3.95 -12.56
C LYS A 31 -14.94 4.06 -14.09
N SER A 32 -13.79 4.41 -14.63
CA SER A 32 -13.58 4.74 -16.05
C SER A 32 -13.03 3.60 -16.87
N VAL A 33 -12.80 2.43 -16.27
CA VAL A 33 -12.13 1.30 -16.92
C VAL A 33 -13.03 0.06 -16.98
N SER A 34 -12.81 -0.77 -18.02
CA SER A 34 -13.55 -2.01 -18.23
C SER A 34 -12.79 -3.26 -17.77
N ARG A 35 -11.45 -3.18 -17.74
CA ARG A 35 -10.64 -4.29 -17.22
C ARG A 35 -10.68 -4.34 -15.70
N PRO A 36 -10.48 -5.50 -15.08
CA PRO A 36 -10.40 -5.63 -13.63
C PRO A 36 -9.32 -4.75 -13.02
N VAL A 37 -9.52 -4.38 -11.76
CA VAL A 37 -8.53 -3.70 -10.93
C VAL A 37 -8.14 -4.59 -9.74
N LEU A 38 -6.92 -4.45 -9.24
CA LEU A 38 -6.40 -5.22 -8.10
C LEU A 38 -6.20 -4.31 -6.89
N ASP A 39 -6.68 -4.77 -5.73
CA ASP A 39 -6.42 -4.16 -4.42
C ASP A 39 -5.56 -5.11 -3.60
N ILE A 40 -4.26 -4.80 -3.40
CA ILE A 40 -3.30 -5.61 -2.64
C ILE A 40 -3.34 -5.18 -1.17
N GLY A 41 -3.56 -6.16 -0.27
CA GLY A 41 -3.75 -5.90 1.16
C GLY A 41 -5.11 -5.25 1.44
N ALA A 42 -6.17 -5.77 0.83
CA ALA A 42 -7.51 -5.20 0.83
C ALA A 42 -8.15 -5.09 2.23
N ALA A 43 -7.72 -5.90 3.18
CA ALA A 43 -8.23 -5.96 4.56
C ALA A 43 -9.78 -5.99 4.61
N PHE A 44 -10.41 -4.95 5.13
CA PHE A 44 -11.87 -4.82 5.24
C PHE A 44 -12.51 -4.08 4.06
N GLY A 45 -11.79 -3.88 2.95
CA GLY A 45 -12.34 -3.37 1.68
C GLY A 45 -12.53 -1.86 1.59
N VAL A 46 -11.71 -1.07 2.27
CA VAL A 46 -11.81 0.40 2.24
C VAL A 46 -11.62 0.98 0.84
N ALA A 47 -10.82 0.34 -0.02
CA ALA A 47 -10.71 0.67 -1.43
C ALA A 47 -11.63 -0.20 -2.29
N THR A 48 -11.68 -1.50 -2.01
CA THR A 48 -12.42 -2.50 -2.77
C THR A 48 -13.92 -2.20 -2.86
N ILE A 49 -14.62 -2.00 -1.72
CA ILE A 49 -16.07 -1.81 -1.72
C ILE A 49 -16.51 -0.54 -2.48
N PRO A 50 -15.85 0.64 -2.29
CA PRO A 50 -16.15 1.80 -3.12
C PRO A 50 -15.83 1.64 -4.60
N ALA A 51 -14.76 0.89 -4.97
CA ALA A 51 -14.44 0.60 -6.37
C ALA A 51 -15.52 -0.29 -7.02
N LEU A 52 -15.99 -1.32 -6.31
CA LEU A 52 -17.14 -2.13 -6.73
C LEU A 52 -18.41 -1.28 -6.92
N ALA A 53 -18.70 -0.40 -5.95
CA ALA A 53 -19.85 0.52 -6.03
C ALA A 53 -19.71 1.52 -7.19
N ALA A 54 -18.50 1.83 -7.64
CA ALA A 54 -18.23 2.62 -8.84
C ALA A 54 -18.38 1.83 -10.16
N GLY A 55 -18.67 0.51 -10.09
CA GLY A 55 -18.91 -0.35 -11.25
C GLY A 55 -17.69 -1.19 -11.69
N ALA A 56 -16.60 -1.16 -10.97
CA ALA A 56 -15.41 -1.93 -11.32
C ALA A 56 -15.56 -3.42 -10.97
N THR A 57 -14.89 -4.29 -11.73
CA THR A 57 -14.56 -5.66 -11.29
C THR A 57 -13.27 -5.59 -10.47
N VAL A 58 -13.30 -6.09 -9.24
CA VAL A 58 -12.18 -5.97 -8.30
C VAL A 58 -11.65 -7.34 -7.89
N LEU A 59 -10.35 -7.55 -8.07
CA LEU A 59 -9.58 -8.61 -7.43
C LEU A 59 -9.09 -8.06 -6.09
N ALA A 60 -9.52 -8.64 -4.98
CA ALA A 60 -9.14 -8.24 -3.64
C ALA A 60 -8.18 -9.27 -3.04
N ASN A 61 -6.92 -8.89 -2.87
CA ASN A 61 -5.91 -9.74 -2.26
C ASN A 61 -5.71 -9.41 -0.79
N ASP A 62 -5.53 -10.42 0.02
CA ASP A 62 -4.99 -10.32 1.38
C ASP A 62 -4.31 -11.64 1.78
N SER A 63 -3.28 -11.55 2.61
CA SER A 63 -2.58 -12.72 3.17
C SER A 63 -3.37 -13.40 4.29
N ASP A 64 -4.32 -12.69 4.90
CA ASP A 64 -5.22 -13.23 5.93
C ASP A 64 -6.59 -13.60 5.33
N PRO A 65 -6.92 -14.89 5.19
CA PRO A 65 -8.22 -15.31 4.68
C PRO A 65 -9.40 -14.77 5.50
N GLY A 66 -9.19 -14.50 6.79
CA GLY A 66 -10.23 -13.91 7.64
C GLY A 66 -10.53 -12.45 7.30
N HIS A 67 -9.57 -11.69 6.74
CA HIS A 67 -9.83 -10.37 6.15
C HIS A 67 -10.73 -10.51 4.93
N LEU A 68 -10.42 -11.43 4.03
CA LEU A 68 -11.20 -11.66 2.80
C LEU A 68 -12.63 -12.11 3.12
N ALA A 69 -12.81 -13.00 4.10
CA ALA A 69 -14.15 -13.40 4.56
C ALA A 69 -14.93 -12.19 5.11
N SER A 70 -14.29 -11.34 5.93
CA SER A 70 -14.92 -10.13 6.44
C SER A 70 -15.24 -9.13 5.31
N LEU A 71 -14.36 -8.99 4.32
CA LEU A 71 -14.61 -8.16 3.14
C LEU A 71 -15.84 -8.64 2.37
N GLU A 72 -15.96 -9.94 2.15
CA GLU A 72 -17.10 -10.54 1.45
C GLU A 72 -18.41 -10.29 2.21
N GLU A 73 -18.41 -10.48 3.54
CA GLU A 73 -19.57 -10.21 4.41
C GLU A 73 -20.00 -8.74 4.34
N LEU A 74 -19.02 -7.80 4.37
CA LEU A 74 -19.26 -6.35 4.31
C LEU A 74 -19.67 -5.88 2.90
N THR A 75 -19.37 -6.66 1.86
CA THR A 75 -19.73 -6.31 0.48
C THR A 75 -21.22 -6.53 0.25
N PRO A 76 -21.98 -5.48 -0.18
CA PRO A 76 -23.39 -5.60 -0.52
C PRO A 76 -23.63 -6.75 -1.52
N PRO A 77 -24.67 -7.58 -1.33
CA PRO A 77 -24.91 -8.76 -2.18
C PRO A 77 -24.94 -8.46 -3.68
N LEU A 78 -25.47 -7.30 -4.09
CA LEU A 78 -25.52 -6.87 -5.49
C LEU A 78 -24.13 -6.61 -6.11
N LEU A 79 -23.12 -6.34 -5.31
CA LEU A 79 -21.76 -6.07 -5.77
C LEU A 79 -20.87 -7.32 -5.76
N ARG A 80 -21.23 -8.37 -5.04
CA ARG A 80 -20.42 -9.61 -4.93
C ARG A 80 -20.10 -10.29 -6.26
N PRO A 81 -20.98 -10.28 -7.29
CA PRO A 81 -20.63 -10.85 -8.59
C PRO A 81 -19.42 -10.19 -9.28
N GLN A 82 -19.05 -8.97 -8.90
CA GLN A 82 -17.89 -8.23 -9.41
C GLN A 82 -16.66 -8.33 -8.51
N LEU A 83 -16.76 -9.02 -7.35
CA LEU A 83 -15.68 -9.25 -6.40
C LEU A 83 -15.06 -10.62 -6.63
N GLN A 84 -13.74 -10.65 -6.82
CA GLN A 84 -12.95 -11.87 -6.80
C GLN A 84 -11.98 -11.80 -5.62
N LEU A 85 -12.07 -12.77 -4.69
CA LEU A 85 -11.14 -12.88 -3.57
C LEU A 85 -9.89 -13.64 -4.02
N LEU A 86 -8.73 -13.08 -3.66
CA LEU A 86 -7.42 -13.62 -4.03
C LEU A 86 -6.58 -13.81 -2.76
N PRO A 87 -6.73 -14.94 -2.04
CA PRO A 87 -5.93 -15.22 -0.86
C PRO A 87 -4.47 -15.48 -1.24
N GLY A 88 -3.54 -15.00 -0.43
CA GLY A 88 -2.11 -15.23 -0.61
C GLY A 88 -1.26 -14.02 -0.28
N ARG A 89 0.02 -14.28 0.02
CA ARG A 89 1.00 -13.26 0.34
C ARG A 89 1.62 -12.69 -0.94
N PHE A 90 1.44 -11.39 -1.16
CA PHE A 90 2.15 -10.66 -2.20
C PHE A 90 3.65 -10.51 -1.82
N PRO A 91 4.60 -10.72 -2.76
CA PRO A 91 4.42 -11.02 -4.18
C PRO A 91 4.52 -12.53 -4.54
N HIS A 92 4.31 -13.46 -3.59
CA HIS A 92 4.74 -14.86 -3.75
C HIS A 92 3.64 -15.86 -4.14
N ASP A 93 2.44 -15.74 -3.51
CA ASP A 93 1.50 -16.88 -3.46
C ASP A 93 0.46 -16.87 -4.58
N PHE A 94 0.48 -15.87 -5.46
CA PHE A 94 -0.44 -15.77 -6.59
C PHE A 94 0.19 -15.07 -7.79
N ASP A 95 -0.37 -15.32 -8.95
CA ASP A 95 -0.01 -14.66 -10.19
C ASP A 95 -1.25 -14.23 -10.97
N ILE A 96 -1.12 -13.22 -11.79
CA ILE A 96 -2.18 -12.66 -12.62
C ILE A 96 -1.69 -12.62 -14.06
N PRO A 97 -2.55 -12.91 -15.06
CA PRO A 97 -2.16 -12.86 -16.46
C PRO A 97 -1.57 -11.48 -16.83
N ALA A 98 -0.52 -11.49 -17.63
CA ALA A 98 0.10 -10.25 -18.10
C ALA A 98 -0.91 -9.37 -18.82
N GLN A 99 -0.79 -8.05 -18.64
CA GLN A 99 -1.59 -7.03 -19.32
C GLN A 99 -3.12 -7.19 -19.15
N SER A 100 -3.57 -7.77 -18.03
CA SER A 100 -4.99 -8.04 -17.78
C SER A 100 -5.66 -7.01 -16.86
N LEU A 101 -4.90 -6.21 -16.14
CA LEU A 101 -5.43 -5.24 -15.16
C LEU A 101 -5.42 -3.82 -15.72
N ALA A 102 -6.48 -3.05 -15.40
CA ALA A 102 -6.49 -1.61 -15.65
C ALA A 102 -5.76 -0.85 -14.55
N ALA A 103 -5.81 -1.32 -13.30
CA ALA A 103 -5.12 -0.68 -12.20
C ALA A 103 -4.69 -1.67 -11.12
N VAL A 104 -3.62 -1.30 -10.40
CA VAL A 104 -3.20 -1.95 -9.17
C VAL A 104 -3.15 -0.89 -8.07
N HIS A 105 -3.71 -1.20 -6.91
CA HIS A 105 -3.67 -0.40 -5.70
C HIS A 105 -2.93 -1.17 -4.61
N ALA A 106 -1.96 -0.52 -3.94
CA ALA A 106 -1.21 -1.08 -2.82
C ALA A 106 -1.02 -0.01 -1.73
N SER A 107 -1.90 -0.01 -0.75
CA SER A 107 -1.92 1.01 0.30
C SER A 107 -1.52 0.44 1.65
N ASN A 108 -0.41 0.93 2.21
CA ASN A 108 0.12 0.52 3.51
C ASN A 108 0.37 -1.00 3.63
N VAL A 109 0.81 -1.64 2.57
CA VAL A 109 1.18 -3.07 2.53
C VAL A 109 2.66 -3.25 2.21
N LEU A 110 3.25 -2.39 1.38
CA LEU A 110 4.61 -2.54 0.90
C LEU A 110 5.68 -2.41 1.98
N HIS A 111 5.37 -1.75 3.09
CA HIS A 111 6.29 -1.61 4.22
C HIS A 111 6.56 -2.92 4.99
N PHE A 112 5.88 -4.01 4.65
CA PHE A 112 6.15 -5.35 5.20
C PHE A 112 7.13 -6.17 4.34
N LEU A 113 7.50 -5.67 3.17
CA LEU A 113 8.33 -6.36 2.19
C LEU A 113 9.82 -6.02 2.37
N THR A 114 10.67 -7.00 2.15
CA THR A 114 12.13 -6.78 2.00
C THR A 114 12.42 -6.02 0.71
N GLY A 115 13.65 -5.59 0.51
CA GLY A 115 14.06 -4.90 -0.72
C GLY A 115 13.87 -5.76 -1.97
N ASP A 116 14.23 -7.03 -1.90
CA ASP A 116 14.08 -7.97 -3.02
C ASP A 116 12.59 -8.25 -3.33
N GLU A 117 11.77 -8.39 -2.29
CA GLU A 117 10.31 -8.54 -2.44
C GLU A 117 9.67 -7.28 -3.04
N LEU A 118 10.14 -6.08 -2.67
CA LEU A 118 9.69 -4.83 -3.29
C LEU A 118 10.01 -4.81 -4.78
N MET A 119 11.26 -5.16 -5.16
CA MET A 119 11.68 -5.21 -6.56
C MET A 119 10.83 -6.20 -7.36
N ALA A 120 10.71 -7.44 -6.87
CA ALA A 120 9.89 -8.46 -7.50
C ALA A 120 8.41 -8.02 -7.61
N GLY A 121 7.88 -7.42 -6.56
CA GLY A 121 6.50 -6.93 -6.51
C GLY A 121 6.22 -5.85 -7.54
N PHE A 122 7.12 -4.86 -7.69
CA PHE A 122 6.95 -3.82 -8.72
C PHE A 122 7.04 -4.37 -10.14
N GLN A 123 7.93 -5.34 -10.40
CA GLN A 123 8.01 -6.02 -11.69
C GLN A 123 6.73 -6.80 -12.00
N LEU A 124 6.15 -7.50 -11.02
CA LEU A 124 4.87 -8.21 -11.19
C LEU A 124 3.72 -7.23 -11.45
N MET A 125 3.60 -6.16 -10.67
CA MET A 125 2.56 -5.16 -10.88
C MET A 125 2.66 -4.52 -12.27
N ALA A 126 3.88 -4.20 -12.74
CA ALA A 126 4.11 -3.69 -14.09
C ALA A 126 3.70 -4.71 -15.18
N ARG A 127 4.02 -5.99 -15.02
CA ARG A 127 3.64 -7.05 -15.93
C ARG A 127 2.12 -7.25 -16.03
N TRP A 128 1.42 -7.13 -14.91
CA TRP A 128 -0.04 -7.33 -14.86
C TRP A 128 -0.83 -6.18 -15.48
N LEU A 129 -0.28 -4.96 -15.43
CA LEU A 129 -0.94 -3.78 -15.98
C LEU A 129 -1.02 -3.84 -17.51
N ALA A 130 -2.21 -3.58 -18.04
CA ALA A 130 -2.43 -3.39 -19.47
C ALA A 130 -1.80 -2.07 -19.95
N PRO A 131 -1.56 -1.90 -21.27
CA PRO A 131 -1.13 -0.60 -21.80
C PRO A 131 -2.06 0.53 -21.35
N GLY A 132 -1.48 1.60 -20.81
CA GLY A 132 -2.20 2.73 -20.17
C GLY A 132 -2.75 2.41 -18.78
N GLY A 133 -2.48 1.22 -18.24
CA GLY A 133 -2.85 0.85 -16.88
C GLY A 133 -2.08 1.63 -15.82
N ARG A 134 -2.66 1.79 -14.63
CA ARG A 134 -2.12 2.64 -13.57
C ARG A 134 -1.81 1.88 -12.29
N LEU A 135 -0.73 2.28 -11.64
CA LEU A 135 -0.30 1.83 -10.32
C LEU A 135 -0.54 2.94 -9.29
N PHE A 136 -1.19 2.60 -8.19
CA PHE A 136 -1.47 3.50 -7.06
C PHE A 136 -0.83 2.93 -5.80
N VAL A 137 0.21 3.58 -5.28
CA VAL A 137 0.97 3.12 -4.10
C VAL A 137 0.93 4.15 -2.99
N GLN A 138 0.70 3.69 -1.77
CA GLN A 138 0.88 4.47 -0.56
C GLN A 138 1.70 3.70 0.47
N ALA A 139 2.64 4.39 1.13
CA ALA A 139 3.44 3.82 2.20
C ALA A 139 3.71 4.84 3.34
N GLY A 140 4.21 4.33 4.45
CA GLY A 140 4.74 5.14 5.54
C GLY A 140 6.21 5.50 5.28
N THR A 141 6.58 6.72 5.63
CA THR A 141 7.95 7.23 5.49
C THR A 141 8.74 7.11 6.80
N PRO A 142 10.06 7.32 6.79
CA PRO A 142 10.87 7.49 8.00
C PRO A 142 10.46 8.71 8.85
N TYR A 143 9.80 9.69 8.25
CA TYR A 143 9.45 10.98 8.87
C TYR A 143 8.16 10.91 9.69
N GLN A 144 8.02 9.85 10.50
CA GLN A 144 6.96 9.71 11.50
C GLN A 144 7.55 9.82 12.90
N GLN A 145 6.82 10.42 13.85
CA GLN A 145 7.29 10.62 15.23
C GLN A 145 7.86 9.35 15.90
N PRO A 146 7.28 8.14 15.72
CA PRO A 146 7.88 6.93 16.28
C PRO A 146 9.30 6.61 15.76
N PHE A 147 9.66 7.12 14.60
CA PHE A 147 10.94 6.89 13.94
C PHE A 147 11.86 8.12 13.95
N ALA A 148 11.55 9.16 14.75
CA ALA A 148 12.33 10.39 14.78
C ALA A 148 13.83 10.17 15.07
N ALA A 149 14.17 9.22 15.94
CA ALA A 149 15.57 8.85 16.23
C ALA A 149 16.25 8.11 15.06
N PHE A 150 15.49 7.52 14.16
CA PHE A 150 16.01 6.81 12.98
C PHE A 150 16.26 7.76 11.79
N VAL A 151 15.62 8.93 11.75
CA VAL A 151 15.76 9.87 10.63
C VAL A 151 17.22 10.21 10.31
N PRO A 152 18.11 10.57 11.27
CA PRO A 152 19.52 10.83 10.95
C PRO A 152 20.25 9.62 10.36
N VAL A 153 19.93 8.40 10.82
CA VAL A 153 20.50 7.15 10.29
C VAL A 153 20.02 6.92 8.87
N TYR A 154 18.73 7.11 8.62
CA TYR A 154 18.14 7.02 7.29
C TYR A 154 18.81 7.99 6.31
N GLU A 155 18.94 9.26 6.69
CA GLU A 155 19.55 10.30 5.84
C GLU A 155 21.04 10.02 5.56
N ALA A 156 21.77 9.49 6.55
CA ALA A 156 23.15 9.04 6.35
C ALA A 156 23.25 7.88 5.35
N ARG A 157 22.32 6.91 5.42
CA ARG A 157 22.25 5.79 4.45
C ARG A 157 21.91 6.26 3.04
N VAL A 158 20.98 7.23 2.92
CA VAL A 158 20.66 7.87 1.63
C VAL A 158 21.91 8.55 1.06
N ALA A 159 22.64 9.33 1.87
CA ALA A 159 23.87 10.00 1.45
C ALA A 159 24.99 9.01 1.07
N ALA A 160 25.03 7.84 1.69
CA ALA A 160 25.95 6.74 1.35
C ALA A 160 25.52 5.95 0.09
N GLY A 161 24.36 6.25 -0.49
CA GLY A 161 23.83 5.55 -1.68
C GLY A 161 23.32 4.14 -1.38
N GLU A 162 22.93 3.84 -0.14
CA GLU A 162 22.36 2.53 0.19
C GLU A 162 21.11 2.24 -0.61
N LEU A 163 20.99 1.01 -1.12
CA LEU A 163 19.87 0.60 -1.95
C LEU A 163 18.54 0.63 -1.19
N TRP A 164 18.56 0.23 0.09
CA TRP A 164 17.39 0.13 0.95
C TRP A 164 17.58 0.91 2.27
N PRO A 165 17.70 2.26 2.20
CA PRO A 165 18.04 3.07 3.37
C PRO A 165 17.00 2.99 4.49
N GLY A 166 15.73 2.74 4.14
CA GLY A 166 14.62 2.65 5.08
C GLY A 166 14.32 1.24 5.60
N TRP A 167 15.16 0.24 5.29
CA TRP A 167 15.00 -1.10 5.87
C TRP A 167 15.40 -1.13 7.34
N VAL A 168 14.50 -1.64 8.18
CA VAL A 168 14.66 -1.79 9.62
C VAL A 168 14.34 -3.23 10.01
N GLU A 169 15.33 -3.97 10.51
CA GLU A 169 15.15 -5.35 10.95
C GLU A 169 14.30 -5.48 12.21
N ASP A 170 14.46 -4.54 13.15
CA ASP A 170 13.66 -4.48 14.36
C ASP A 170 13.26 -3.03 14.68
N ALA A 171 12.01 -2.70 14.39
CA ALA A 171 11.46 -1.38 14.66
C ALA A 171 11.47 -1.02 16.16
N ARG A 172 11.53 -2.01 17.05
CA ARG A 172 11.62 -1.80 18.50
C ARG A 172 13.00 -1.38 18.96
N ALA A 173 14.02 -1.69 18.15
CA ALA A 173 15.40 -1.24 18.43
C ALA A 173 15.58 0.26 18.14
N ILE A 174 14.77 0.83 17.27
CA ILE A 174 14.86 2.24 16.85
C ILE A 174 13.77 3.13 17.46
N SER A 175 12.83 2.56 18.21
CA SER A 175 11.73 3.34 18.81
C SER A 175 11.11 2.60 20.00
N THR A 176 10.77 3.35 21.04
CA THR A 176 10.04 2.87 22.24
C THR A 176 8.53 3.08 22.15
N HIS A 177 8.00 3.52 21.00
CA HIS A 177 6.59 3.83 20.85
C HIS A 177 5.73 2.56 20.95
N ARG A 178 4.78 2.53 21.90
CA ARG A 178 3.96 1.34 22.26
C ARG A 178 3.26 0.67 21.08
N LYS A 179 2.89 1.43 20.04
CA LYS A 179 2.22 0.88 18.83
C LYS A 179 3.10 -0.04 18.01
N LEU A 180 4.43 0.06 18.13
CA LEU A 180 5.36 -0.84 17.44
C LEU A 180 5.26 -2.30 17.93
N ASN A 181 4.72 -2.52 19.13
CA ASN A 181 4.43 -3.89 19.62
C ASN A 181 3.25 -4.57 18.89
N GLN A 182 2.50 -3.80 18.08
CA GLN A 182 1.31 -4.24 17.36
C GLN A 182 1.55 -4.35 15.84
N ILE A 183 2.79 -4.30 15.41
CA ILE A 183 3.21 -4.44 14.00
C ILE A 183 4.37 -5.45 13.93
N PRO A 184 4.68 -6.00 12.75
CA PRO A 184 5.86 -6.85 12.58
C PRO A 184 7.15 -6.20 13.07
N ARG A 185 8.14 -7.01 13.39
CA ARG A 185 9.44 -6.51 13.84
C ARG A 185 10.16 -5.72 12.75
N SER A 186 10.20 -6.29 11.55
CA SER A 186 10.83 -5.65 10.41
C SER A 186 9.87 -4.69 9.69
N LEU A 187 10.40 -3.58 9.23
CA LEU A 187 9.68 -2.59 8.42
C LEU A 187 10.57 -2.03 7.32
N HIS A 188 9.97 -1.73 6.20
CA HIS A 188 10.59 -0.97 5.12
C HIS A 188 9.90 0.41 5.01
N LEU A 189 10.56 1.43 5.52
CA LEU A 189 10.10 2.82 5.42
C LEU A 189 10.49 3.37 4.06
N LEU A 190 9.52 3.86 3.30
CA LEU A 190 9.71 4.24 1.90
C LEU A 190 9.58 5.76 1.74
N ASP A 191 10.33 6.31 0.79
CA ASP A 191 10.23 7.71 0.39
C ASP A 191 10.03 7.85 -1.12
N GLU A 192 9.99 9.08 -1.60
CA GLU A 192 9.82 9.41 -3.01
C GLU A 192 10.97 8.84 -3.87
N ALA A 193 12.21 8.90 -3.39
CA ALA A 193 13.37 8.44 -4.14
C ALA A 193 13.37 6.92 -4.35
N VAL A 194 13.03 6.17 -3.30
CA VAL A 194 12.91 4.70 -3.38
C VAL A 194 11.77 4.31 -4.31
N LEU A 195 10.59 4.95 -4.19
CA LEU A 195 9.44 4.66 -5.07
C LEU A 195 9.74 5.00 -6.53
N ASN A 196 10.34 6.16 -6.82
CA ASN A 196 10.77 6.53 -8.17
C ASN A 196 11.70 5.48 -8.78
N ARG A 197 12.70 5.03 -8.01
CA ARG A 197 13.65 4.01 -8.48
C ARG A 197 12.96 2.69 -8.79
N LEU A 198 12.07 2.21 -7.92
CA LEU A 198 11.31 0.97 -8.11
C LEU A 198 10.44 1.02 -9.37
N VAL A 199 9.74 2.12 -9.61
CA VAL A 199 8.91 2.37 -10.79
C VAL A 199 9.76 2.34 -12.06
N THR A 200 10.89 3.06 -12.06
CA THR A 200 11.79 3.13 -13.22
C THR A 200 12.38 1.76 -13.55
N LEU A 201 12.84 1.01 -12.54
CA LEU A 201 13.40 -0.35 -12.72
C LEU A 201 12.35 -1.37 -13.17
N ALA A 202 11.07 -1.15 -12.85
CA ALA A 202 9.96 -1.96 -13.34
C ALA A 202 9.48 -1.57 -14.75
N GLY A 203 10.06 -0.53 -15.36
CA GLY A 203 9.69 -0.07 -16.69
C GLY A 203 8.41 0.77 -16.75
N LEU A 204 7.94 1.25 -15.60
CA LEU A 204 6.79 2.16 -15.51
C LEU A 204 7.23 3.63 -15.56
N GLN A 205 6.29 4.51 -15.87
CA GLN A 205 6.48 5.97 -15.86
C GLN A 205 5.77 6.58 -14.67
N VAL A 206 6.45 7.52 -13.97
CA VAL A 206 5.86 8.24 -12.85
C VAL A 206 4.95 9.35 -13.37
N GLU A 207 3.67 9.31 -12.98
CA GLU A 207 2.74 10.43 -13.19
C GLU A 207 2.88 11.44 -12.05
N ARG A 208 2.92 10.96 -10.80
CA ARG A 208 3.07 11.78 -9.60
C ARG A 208 3.67 10.98 -8.46
N VAL A 209 4.62 11.56 -7.75
CA VAL A 209 5.12 11.06 -6.46
C VAL A 209 5.21 12.25 -5.50
N TRP A 210 4.76 12.07 -4.25
CA TRP A 210 4.74 13.16 -3.27
C TRP A 210 4.71 12.62 -1.83
N THR A 211 5.34 13.34 -0.91
CA THR A 211 5.13 13.15 0.52
C THR A 211 3.99 14.04 1.03
N TYR A 212 3.34 13.60 2.08
CA TYR A 212 2.21 14.34 2.64
C TYR A 212 1.98 14.01 4.11
N ARG A 213 1.29 14.94 4.79
CA ARG A 213 0.83 14.74 6.16
C ARG A 213 -0.30 13.73 6.22
N ARG A 214 -0.12 12.71 7.05
CA ARG A 214 -1.13 11.67 7.25
C ARG A 214 -2.15 12.09 8.32
N HIS A 215 -3.21 12.75 7.88
CA HIS A 215 -4.29 13.20 8.76
C HIS A 215 -5.07 12.05 9.44
N ASP A 216 -4.97 10.85 8.92
CA ASP A 216 -5.53 9.62 9.51
C ASP A 216 -4.72 9.10 10.71
N LEU A 217 -3.50 9.59 10.91
CA LEU A 217 -2.67 9.25 12.06
C LEU A 217 -3.02 10.12 13.27
N PRO A 218 -2.91 9.57 14.50
CA PRO A 218 -3.02 10.39 15.71
C PRO A 218 -1.85 11.39 15.79
N ARG A 219 -2.09 12.54 16.45
CA ARG A 219 -1.08 13.60 16.60
C ARG A 219 0.28 13.11 17.13
N SER A 220 0.26 12.12 18.01
CA SER A 220 1.49 11.50 18.56
C SER A 220 2.34 10.74 17.53
N MET A 221 1.88 10.60 16.30
CA MET A 221 2.62 9.98 15.20
C MET A 221 3.07 11.00 14.14
N HIS A 222 2.66 12.26 14.27
CA HIS A 222 3.10 13.32 13.35
C HIS A 222 4.48 13.84 13.76
N LEU A 223 5.37 14.03 12.79
CA LEU A 223 6.69 14.61 12.98
C LEU A 223 6.77 15.99 12.30
N ASP A 224 6.81 16.02 10.98
CA ASP A 224 7.08 17.24 10.21
C ASP A 224 6.15 17.45 8.99
N GLY A 225 5.18 16.57 8.80
CA GLY A 225 4.23 16.65 7.68
C GLY A 225 4.60 15.77 6.49
N ARG A 226 5.65 14.96 6.59
CA ARG A 226 6.10 13.99 5.58
C ARG A 226 5.79 12.54 5.97
N GLU A 227 4.76 12.30 6.79
CA GLU A 227 4.48 10.98 7.38
C GLU A 227 4.08 9.91 6.37
N GLY A 228 3.59 10.30 5.21
CA GLY A 228 3.19 9.38 4.13
C GLY A 228 3.83 9.75 2.80
N VAL A 229 4.00 8.75 1.96
CA VAL A 229 4.37 8.91 0.55
C VAL A 229 3.30 8.28 -0.33
N GLY A 230 2.91 8.98 -1.39
CA GLY A 230 2.01 8.53 -2.44
C GLY A 230 2.71 8.49 -3.80
N LEU A 231 2.33 7.53 -4.63
CA LEU A 231 2.81 7.38 -6.00
C LEU A 231 1.65 7.02 -6.93
N ILE A 232 1.58 7.67 -8.07
CA ILE A 232 0.81 7.24 -9.24
C ILE A 232 1.79 7.05 -10.39
N ALA A 233 1.75 5.87 -11.01
CA ALA A 233 2.57 5.52 -12.16
C ALA A 233 1.71 4.82 -13.22
N TYR A 234 2.23 4.69 -14.44
CA TYR A 234 1.53 4.04 -15.56
C TYR A 234 2.50 3.28 -16.48
N THR A 235 1.93 2.39 -17.30
CA THR A 235 2.66 1.62 -18.33
C THR A 235 2.83 2.43 -19.60
#